data_1b4b136bc0cb82df5960a13a6414de2c
#
_entry.id   1b4b136bc0cb82df5960a13a6414de2c
#
_cell.length_a   1.000
_cell.length_b   1.000
_cell.length_c   1.000
_cell.angle_alpha   90.00
_cell.angle_beta   90.00
_cell.angle_gamma   90.00
#
_symmetry.space_group_name_H-M   'P 1'
#
loop_
_entity.id
_entity.type
_entity.pdbx_description
1 polymer ?
#
loop_
_entity_poly.entity_id
_entity_poly.type
_entity_poly.pdbx_seq_one_letter_code
_entity_poly.pdbx_strand_id
1 'polypeptide(L)'
;MISVLTLTYKRHHLLEEAIQSFLAQELPPECEMVVINDNAEVDYIYNHPKVRIINHKERFPSIAAKIEWGYKQCKYDYIYRLDDDDLLAPWALKNAKIDIETNPGHDVYRSQGMYFFVNNKFERENSNINNGNIYTKAYLDRITWPDTSIGEDADITFHKNGKIYESKLKHTMIYRWGMGTLHISGMGHQPNQVILDQADKVLDNTTGEIELNPHFKNDYYEQINRNSK
;
A
#
# COMPACT_ATOMS: atom_id res chain seq x y z
N MET A 1 11.75 -12.74 -2.58
CA MET A 1 10.62 -13.23 -1.74
C MET A 1 9.97 -12.02 -1.10
N ILE A 2 8.82 -11.57 -1.65
CA ILE A 2 8.18 -10.31 -1.25
C ILE A 2 6.71 -10.58 -0.92
N SER A 3 6.26 -10.12 0.25
CA SER A 3 4.84 -10.01 0.58
C SER A 3 4.40 -8.57 0.39
N VAL A 4 3.36 -8.32 -0.41
CA VAL A 4 2.69 -7.03 -0.49
C VAL A 4 1.63 -7.00 0.59
N LEU A 5 1.79 -6.10 1.57
CA LEU A 5 0.83 -5.91 2.66
C LEU A 5 -0.08 -4.72 2.34
N THR A 6 -1.37 -4.98 2.24
CA THR A 6 -2.39 -3.97 1.98
C THR A 6 -3.42 -3.95 3.10
N LEU A 7 -3.70 -2.75 3.60
CA LEU A 7 -4.71 -2.53 4.62
C LEU A 7 -5.94 -1.92 3.97
N THR A 8 -7.13 -2.39 4.31
CA THR A 8 -8.38 -1.84 3.78
C THR A 8 -9.44 -1.68 4.86
N TYR A 9 -10.33 -0.70 4.65
CA TYR A 9 -11.51 -0.49 5.47
C TYR A 9 -12.60 0.20 4.66
N LYS A 10 -13.71 -0.50 4.40
CA LYS A 10 -14.89 0.03 3.70
C LYS A 10 -14.60 0.67 2.32
N ARG A 11 -13.61 0.17 1.58
CA ARG A 11 -13.17 0.70 0.27
C ARG A 11 -12.89 -0.40 -0.75
N HIS A 12 -13.75 -1.43 -0.83
CA HIS A 12 -13.51 -2.57 -1.72
C HIS A 12 -13.29 -2.17 -3.17
N HIS A 13 -13.97 -1.13 -3.65
CA HIS A 13 -13.85 -0.64 -5.01
C HIS A 13 -12.47 -0.08 -5.37
N LEU A 14 -11.70 0.40 -4.38
CA LEU A 14 -10.29 0.81 -4.55
C LEU A 14 -9.35 -0.38 -4.38
N LEU A 15 -9.67 -1.26 -3.43
CA LEU A 15 -8.93 -2.49 -3.18
C LEU A 15 -8.88 -3.39 -4.43
N GLU A 16 -9.96 -3.48 -5.20
CA GLU A 16 -10.01 -4.26 -6.44
C GLU A 16 -8.96 -3.81 -7.45
N GLU A 17 -8.77 -2.49 -7.62
CA GLU A 17 -7.72 -1.95 -8.48
C GLU A 17 -6.31 -2.19 -7.90
N ALA A 18 -6.14 -2.08 -6.57
CA ALA A 18 -4.87 -2.40 -5.91
C ALA A 18 -4.49 -3.87 -6.11
N ILE A 19 -5.43 -4.81 -5.93
CA ILE A 19 -5.23 -6.24 -6.23
C ILE A 19 -4.90 -6.43 -7.71
N GLN A 20 -5.63 -5.78 -8.62
CA GLN A 20 -5.35 -5.86 -10.05
C GLN A 20 -3.94 -5.37 -10.40
N SER A 21 -3.47 -4.31 -9.75
CA SER A 21 -2.12 -3.81 -9.97
C SER A 21 -1.03 -4.79 -9.52
N PHE A 22 -1.29 -5.55 -8.44
CA PHE A 22 -0.43 -6.66 -8.02
C PHE A 22 -0.46 -7.82 -9.02
N LEU A 23 -1.64 -8.24 -9.47
CA LEU A 23 -1.78 -9.34 -10.43
C LEU A 23 -1.22 -9.02 -11.82
N ALA A 24 -1.18 -7.76 -12.19
CA ALA A 24 -0.61 -7.29 -13.46
C ALA A 24 0.93 -7.25 -13.49
N GLN A 25 1.60 -7.55 -12.35
CA GLN A 25 3.05 -7.66 -12.29
C GLN A 25 3.54 -8.95 -12.96
N GLU A 26 4.78 -8.95 -13.48
CA GLU A 26 5.52 -10.18 -13.72
C GLU A 26 5.84 -10.82 -12.36
N LEU A 27 4.93 -11.67 -11.87
CA LEU A 27 5.01 -12.20 -10.50
C LEU A 27 6.05 -13.31 -10.40
N PRO A 28 7.11 -13.12 -9.61
CA PRO A 28 8.00 -14.23 -9.27
C PRO A 28 7.21 -15.32 -8.51
N PRO A 29 7.65 -16.58 -8.55
CA PRO A 29 6.98 -17.67 -7.80
C PRO A 29 6.82 -17.35 -6.31
N GLU A 30 7.75 -16.60 -5.77
CA GLU A 30 7.90 -16.30 -4.34
C GLU A 30 7.38 -14.88 -4.00
N CYS A 31 6.16 -14.59 -4.38
CA CYS A 31 5.45 -13.39 -3.93
C CYS A 31 4.00 -13.71 -3.56
N GLU A 32 3.45 -12.92 -2.67
CA GLU A 32 2.05 -12.92 -2.27
C GLU A 32 1.55 -11.51 -2.02
N MET A 33 0.25 -11.32 -2.04
CA MET A 33 -0.43 -10.15 -1.50
C MET A 33 -1.27 -10.58 -0.30
N VAL A 34 -1.10 -9.89 0.82
CA VAL A 34 -1.87 -10.10 2.06
C VAL A 34 -2.69 -8.86 2.31
N VAL A 35 -4.01 -9.02 2.27
CA VAL A 35 -4.97 -7.95 2.51
C VAL A 35 -5.54 -8.10 3.90
N ILE A 36 -5.48 -7.03 4.71
CA ILE A 36 -6.09 -6.99 6.04
C ILE A 36 -7.33 -6.10 5.99
N ASN A 37 -8.48 -6.70 6.09
CA ASN A 37 -9.76 -6.02 6.26
C ASN A 37 -10.16 -6.06 7.73
N ASP A 38 -10.36 -4.91 8.37
CA ASP A 38 -10.80 -4.81 9.76
C ASP A 38 -12.21 -4.18 9.89
N ASN A 39 -13.01 -4.30 8.84
CA ASN A 39 -14.42 -4.02 8.90
C ASN A 39 -15.18 -5.27 9.35
N ALA A 40 -15.65 -5.28 10.59
CA ALA A 40 -16.36 -6.43 11.17
C ALA A 40 -17.68 -6.78 10.46
N GLU A 41 -18.27 -5.82 9.74
CA GLU A 41 -19.57 -5.95 9.07
C GLU A 41 -19.46 -6.59 7.66
N VAL A 42 -18.23 -6.71 7.11
CA VAL A 42 -17.99 -7.18 5.74
C VAL A 42 -16.89 -8.21 5.69
N ASP A 43 -17.15 -9.32 5.02
CA ASP A 43 -16.14 -10.28 4.60
C ASP A 43 -15.86 -10.12 3.10
N TYR A 44 -14.64 -9.74 2.75
CA TYR A 44 -14.18 -9.75 1.37
C TYR A 44 -13.74 -11.17 0.99
N ILE A 45 -14.21 -11.62 -0.17
CA ILE A 45 -13.90 -12.95 -0.72
C ILE A 45 -13.20 -12.77 -2.06
N TYR A 46 -12.03 -13.38 -2.19
CA TYR A 46 -11.32 -13.48 -3.46
C TYR A 46 -10.46 -14.75 -3.47
N ASN A 47 -10.70 -15.63 -4.43
CA ASN A 47 -9.99 -16.91 -4.52
C ASN A 47 -8.87 -16.84 -5.57
N HIS A 48 -7.65 -16.54 -5.13
CA HIS A 48 -6.48 -16.53 -5.99
C HIS A 48 -5.24 -17.03 -5.23
N PRO A 49 -4.38 -17.90 -5.81
CA PRO A 49 -3.28 -18.56 -5.07
C PRO A 49 -2.23 -17.61 -4.53
N LYS A 50 -2.14 -16.39 -5.04
CA LYS A 50 -1.17 -15.37 -4.61
C LYS A 50 -1.79 -14.22 -3.82
N VAL A 51 -3.10 -14.22 -3.60
CA VAL A 51 -3.80 -13.17 -2.83
C VAL A 51 -4.51 -13.82 -1.67
N ARG A 52 -4.21 -13.39 -0.47
CA ARG A 52 -4.83 -13.87 0.76
C ARG A 52 -5.50 -12.72 1.49
N ILE A 53 -6.81 -12.83 1.68
CA ILE A 53 -7.59 -11.86 2.43
C ILE A 53 -7.80 -12.37 3.84
N ILE A 54 -7.57 -11.50 4.82
CA ILE A 54 -7.84 -11.77 6.24
C ILE A 54 -8.89 -10.76 6.69
N ASN A 55 -10.09 -11.26 6.92
CA ASN A 55 -11.22 -10.50 7.49
C ASN A 55 -11.12 -10.55 9.01
N HIS A 56 -10.53 -9.51 9.59
CA HIS A 56 -10.38 -9.37 11.03
C HIS A 56 -11.66 -8.77 11.62
N LYS A 57 -12.22 -9.40 12.64
CA LYS A 57 -13.55 -9.05 13.18
C LYS A 57 -13.56 -7.88 14.16
N GLU A 58 -12.41 -7.33 14.47
CA GLU A 58 -12.26 -6.18 15.36
C GLU A 58 -11.50 -5.06 14.66
N ARG A 59 -11.92 -3.83 14.88
CA ARG A 59 -11.24 -2.64 14.37
C ARG A 59 -9.92 -2.44 15.12
N PHE A 60 -8.80 -2.28 14.40
CA PHE A 60 -7.54 -1.93 15.04
C PHE A 60 -7.58 -0.50 15.60
N PRO A 61 -6.89 -0.24 16.73
CA PRO A 61 -6.89 1.07 17.38
C PRO A 61 -6.18 2.15 16.53
N SER A 62 -5.21 1.73 15.70
CA SER A 62 -4.50 2.64 14.79
C SER A 62 -4.04 1.90 13.52
N ILE A 63 -3.66 2.68 12.49
CA ILE A 63 -3.07 2.12 11.26
C ILE A 63 -1.75 1.44 11.60
N ALA A 64 -0.92 2.02 12.47
CA ALA A 64 0.33 1.42 12.91
C ALA A 64 0.12 0.05 13.56
N ALA A 65 -0.86 -0.08 14.48
CA ALA A 65 -1.21 -1.36 15.08
C ALA A 65 -1.67 -2.40 14.04
N LYS A 66 -2.41 -1.96 13.02
CA LYS A 66 -2.86 -2.82 11.92
C LYS A 66 -1.69 -3.28 11.05
N ILE A 67 -0.70 -2.40 10.77
CA ILE A 67 0.53 -2.76 10.06
C ILE A 67 1.32 -3.77 10.90
N GLU A 68 1.51 -3.49 12.20
CA GLU A 68 2.25 -4.36 13.13
C GLU A 68 1.67 -5.77 13.19
N TRP A 69 0.37 -5.88 13.28
CA TRP A 69 -0.29 -7.18 13.24
C TRP A 69 -0.20 -7.82 11.86
N GLY A 70 -0.40 -7.03 10.79
CA GLY A 70 -0.48 -7.49 9.40
C GLY A 70 0.84 -8.07 8.89
N TYR A 71 1.99 -7.44 9.14
CA TYR A 71 3.26 -7.98 8.62
C TYR A 71 3.61 -9.34 9.23
N LYS A 72 3.15 -9.63 10.45
CA LYS A 72 3.32 -10.94 11.09
C LYS A 72 2.54 -12.04 10.37
N GLN A 73 1.49 -11.68 9.63
CA GLN A 73 0.73 -12.61 8.79
C GLN A 73 1.40 -12.90 7.44
N CYS A 74 2.34 -12.06 7.00
CA CYS A 74 3.05 -12.23 5.74
C CYS A 74 4.02 -13.41 5.78
N LYS A 75 4.14 -14.14 4.66
CA LYS A 75 5.01 -15.32 4.55
C LYS A 75 6.48 -14.95 4.36
N TYR A 76 6.76 -13.91 3.58
CA TYR A 76 8.11 -13.57 3.14
C TYR A 76 8.78 -12.49 3.98
N ASP A 77 10.10 -12.41 3.90
CA ASP A 77 10.92 -11.54 4.76
C ASP A 77 10.93 -10.07 4.35
N TYR A 78 10.55 -9.77 3.11
CA TYR A 78 10.44 -8.40 2.61
C TYR A 78 8.98 -8.02 2.46
N ILE A 79 8.58 -6.96 3.13
CA ILE A 79 7.20 -6.48 3.20
C ILE A 79 7.09 -5.19 2.39
N TYR A 80 6.44 -5.26 1.22
CA TYR A 80 6.08 -4.08 0.43
C TYR A 80 4.77 -3.51 0.97
N ARG A 81 4.80 -2.28 1.49
CA ARG A 81 3.60 -1.61 1.99
C ARG A 81 2.87 -0.93 0.83
N LEU A 82 1.64 -1.33 0.57
CA LEU A 82 0.76 -0.75 -0.45
C LEU A 82 -0.58 -0.40 0.19
N ASP A 83 -1.04 0.83 0.04
CA ASP A 83 -2.38 1.22 0.46
C ASP A 83 -3.45 0.71 -0.52
N ASP A 84 -4.68 0.49 -0.05
CA ASP A 84 -5.76 -0.01 -0.90
C ASP A 84 -6.26 1.01 -1.93
N ASP A 85 -5.91 2.28 -1.75
CA ASP A 85 -6.19 3.38 -2.67
C ASP A 85 -5.01 3.72 -3.61
N ASP A 86 -3.87 3.02 -3.49
CA ASP A 86 -2.70 3.17 -4.37
C ASP A 86 -2.49 1.94 -5.25
N LEU A 87 -1.63 2.08 -6.28
CA LEU A 87 -1.36 1.00 -7.23
C LEU A 87 0.15 0.76 -7.38
N LEU A 88 0.52 -0.47 -7.69
CA LEU A 88 1.86 -0.80 -8.14
C LEU A 88 2.06 -0.38 -9.60
N ALA A 89 3.18 0.26 -9.91
CA ALA A 89 3.61 0.46 -11.30
C ALA A 89 3.94 -0.91 -11.96
N PRO A 90 3.90 -1.06 -13.29
CA PRO A 90 4.04 -2.37 -13.95
C PRO A 90 5.32 -3.14 -13.61
N TRP A 91 6.37 -2.43 -13.24
CA TRP A 91 7.70 -2.98 -12.93
C TRP A 91 8.03 -2.99 -11.44
N ALA A 92 7.05 -2.69 -10.56
CA ALA A 92 7.31 -2.46 -9.14
C ALA A 92 8.00 -3.63 -8.44
N LEU A 93 7.45 -4.84 -8.54
CA LEU A 93 8.03 -6.01 -7.87
C LEU A 93 9.34 -6.49 -8.51
N LYS A 94 9.52 -6.27 -9.80
CA LYS A 94 10.79 -6.52 -10.49
C LYS A 94 11.89 -5.58 -9.97
N ASN A 95 11.61 -4.27 -9.90
CA ASN A 95 12.55 -3.29 -9.37
C ASN A 95 12.88 -3.56 -7.89
N ALA A 96 11.85 -3.85 -7.08
CA ALA A 96 12.02 -4.25 -5.69
C ALA A 96 12.97 -5.44 -5.53
N LYS A 97 12.80 -6.48 -6.34
CA LYS A 97 13.69 -7.65 -6.35
C LYS A 97 15.12 -7.28 -6.73
N ILE A 98 15.31 -6.48 -7.78
CA ILE A 98 16.64 -6.02 -8.20
C ILE A 98 17.33 -5.27 -7.07
N ASP A 99 16.64 -4.30 -6.45
CA ASP A 99 17.21 -3.50 -5.36
C ASP A 99 17.65 -4.36 -4.16
N ILE A 100 16.81 -5.32 -3.76
CA ILE A 100 17.10 -6.24 -2.65
C ILE A 100 18.32 -7.12 -2.96
N GLU A 101 18.39 -7.68 -4.17
CA GLU A 101 19.46 -8.62 -4.57
C GLU A 101 20.79 -7.91 -4.81
N THR A 102 20.76 -6.67 -5.34
CA THR A 102 21.99 -5.93 -5.66
C THR A 102 22.51 -5.08 -4.51
N ASN A 103 21.66 -4.78 -3.52
CA ASN A 103 22.02 -3.96 -2.37
C ASN A 103 21.59 -4.63 -1.04
N PRO A 104 22.10 -5.82 -0.73
CA PRO A 104 21.69 -6.55 0.47
C PRO A 104 22.11 -5.82 1.76
N GLY A 105 21.44 -6.16 2.86
CA GLY A 105 21.80 -5.69 4.20
C GLY A 105 21.23 -4.31 4.59
N HIS A 106 20.26 -3.82 3.83
CA HIS A 106 19.43 -2.68 4.21
C HIS A 106 18.15 -3.15 4.89
N ASP A 107 17.60 -2.30 5.72
CA ASP A 107 16.39 -2.54 6.49
C ASP A 107 15.14 -2.08 5.75
N VAL A 108 15.31 -0.98 5.02
CA VAL A 108 14.27 -0.31 4.24
C VAL A 108 14.77 -0.07 2.82
N TYR A 109 13.95 -0.43 1.84
CA TYR A 109 14.17 -0.07 0.43
C TYR A 109 13.04 0.84 0.01
N ARG A 110 13.37 2.04 -0.46
CA ARG A 110 12.37 3.02 -0.86
C ARG A 110 12.59 3.53 -2.27
N SER A 111 11.49 3.78 -2.97
CA SER A 111 11.51 4.52 -4.23
C SER A 111 11.84 5.99 -3.96
N GLN A 112 12.56 6.65 -4.86
CA GLN A 112 12.82 8.10 -4.77
C GLN A 112 11.60 8.95 -5.11
N GLY A 113 10.51 8.33 -5.56
CA GLY A 113 9.31 9.06 -5.93
C GLY A 113 8.15 8.15 -6.34
N MET A 114 7.12 8.78 -6.86
CA MET A 114 5.87 8.14 -7.27
C MET A 114 5.30 8.82 -8.53
N TYR A 115 4.42 8.09 -9.21
CA TYR A 115 3.55 8.67 -10.24
C TYR A 115 2.31 9.23 -9.57
N PHE A 116 2.13 10.54 -9.62
CA PHE A 116 1.03 11.23 -8.94
C PHE A 116 -0.15 11.39 -9.88
N PHE A 117 -1.30 10.85 -9.47
CA PHE A 117 -2.56 10.91 -10.19
C PHE A 117 -3.59 11.72 -9.40
N VAL A 118 -4.29 12.62 -10.08
CA VAL A 118 -5.41 13.37 -9.53
C VAL A 118 -6.68 13.01 -10.30
N ASN A 119 -7.70 12.53 -9.61
CA ASN A 119 -8.95 12.07 -10.23
C ASN A 119 -8.71 11.14 -11.44
N ASN A 120 -7.82 10.16 -11.26
CA ASN A 120 -7.41 9.15 -12.27
C ASN A 120 -6.67 9.70 -13.51
N LYS A 121 -6.18 10.93 -13.46
CA LYS A 121 -5.34 11.49 -14.50
C LYS A 121 -3.92 11.67 -14.01
N PHE A 122 -2.96 11.22 -14.81
CA PHE A 122 -1.55 11.49 -14.55
C PHE A 122 -1.34 13.00 -14.50
N GLU A 123 -0.69 13.47 -13.45
CA GLU A 123 -0.35 14.88 -13.27
C GLU A 123 1.14 15.13 -13.36
N ARG A 124 1.91 14.37 -12.59
CA ARG A 124 3.37 14.52 -12.52
C ARG A 124 4.05 13.33 -11.86
N GLU A 125 5.36 13.27 -11.96
CA GLU A 125 6.20 12.53 -11.03
C GLU A 125 6.47 13.40 -9.80
N ASN A 126 6.50 12.77 -8.62
CA ASN A 126 6.78 13.45 -7.36
C ASN A 126 7.90 12.71 -6.61
N SER A 127 8.91 13.44 -6.15
CA SER A 127 10.07 12.87 -5.45
C SER A 127 9.89 12.71 -3.94
N ASN A 128 8.84 13.26 -3.35
CA ASN A 128 8.59 13.16 -1.91
C ASN A 128 7.54 12.10 -1.63
N ILE A 129 7.99 10.96 -1.12
CA ILE A 129 7.12 9.83 -0.80
C ILE A 129 7.58 9.18 0.51
N ASN A 130 6.64 8.81 1.35
CA ASN A 130 6.89 8.08 2.60
C ASN A 130 6.23 6.68 2.63
N ASN A 131 5.28 6.38 1.76
CA ASN A 131 4.66 5.07 1.62
C ASN A 131 5.18 4.33 0.37
N GLY A 132 4.71 3.11 0.10
CA GLY A 132 5.22 2.28 -0.99
C GLY A 132 6.65 1.77 -0.74
N ASN A 133 7.09 1.77 0.53
CA ASN A 133 8.40 1.27 0.93
C ASN A 133 8.38 -0.23 1.18
N ILE A 134 9.58 -0.82 1.13
CA ILE A 134 9.80 -2.23 1.45
C ILE A 134 10.61 -2.31 2.73
N TYR A 135 10.13 -3.08 3.68
CA TYR A 135 10.77 -3.30 4.98
C TYR A 135 11.18 -4.74 5.14
N THR A 136 12.31 -5.01 5.80
CA THR A 136 12.62 -6.37 6.25
C THR A 136 11.81 -6.70 7.51
N LYS A 137 11.35 -7.94 7.65
CA LYS A 137 10.70 -8.37 8.91
C LYS A 137 11.60 -8.17 10.13
N ALA A 138 12.89 -8.50 10.00
CA ALA A 138 13.87 -8.29 11.07
C ALA A 138 13.97 -6.82 11.51
N TYR A 139 13.72 -5.87 10.62
CA TYR A 139 13.62 -4.46 10.99
C TYR A 139 12.31 -4.17 11.72
N LEU A 140 11.18 -4.62 11.20
CA LEU A 140 9.86 -4.42 11.80
C LEU A 140 9.74 -5.07 13.19
N ASP A 141 10.47 -6.17 13.43
CA ASP A 141 10.51 -6.85 14.73
C ASP A 141 11.25 -6.07 15.81
N ARG A 142 12.13 -5.12 15.43
CA ARG A 142 12.98 -4.38 16.39
C ARG A 142 12.64 -2.91 16.55
N ILE A 143 11.73 -2.36 15.77
CA ILE A 143 11.30 -0.97 15.93
C ILE A 143 10.33 -0.82 17.10
N THR A 144 10.26 0.39 17.64
CA THR A 144 9.17 0.77 18.55
C THR A 144 8.02 1.27 17.68
N TRP A 145 6.89 0.57 17.76
CA TRP A 145 5.72 0.92 16.94
C TRP A 145 5.06 2.19 17.47
N PRO A 146 4.76 3.16 16.59
CA PRO A 146 3.99 4.33 16.98
C PRO A 146 2.52 3.96 17.26
N ASP A 147 1.87 4.65 18.17
CA ASP A 147 0.42 4.51 18.37
C ASP A 147 -0.31 5.64 17.63
N THR A 148 -0.33 5.54 16.29
CA THR A 148 -0.89 6.59 15.44
C THR A 148 -1.45 6.03 14.14
N SER A 149 -2.36 6.80 13.55
CA SER A 149 -2.86 6.61 12.18
C SER A 149 -2.45 7.76 11.26
N ILE A 150 -1.53 8.63 11.70
CA ILE A 150 -1.08 9.80 10.94
C ILE A 150 0.44 9.84 10.99
N GLY A 151 1.07 9.80 9.81
CA GLY A 151 2.53 9.87 9.69
C GLY A 151 3.26 8.59 10.09
N GLU A 152 2.54 7.50 10.35
CA GLU A 152 3.10 6.19 10.71
C GLU A 152 4.12 5.69 9.69
N ASP A 153 3.90 5.94 8.40
CA ASP A 153 4.84 5.55 7.34
C ASP A 153 6.21 6.23 7.51
N ALA A 154 6.20 7.53 7.86
CA ALA A 154 7.43 8.26 8.13
C ALA A 154 8.10 7.76 9.41
N ASP A 155 7.34 7.54 10.49
CA ASP A 155 7.84 7.04 11.77
C ASP A 155 8.47 5.65 11.63
N ILE A 156 7.84 4.76 10.87
CA ILE A 156 8.37 3.44 10.58
C ILE A 156 9.61 3.54 9.68
N THR A 157 9.56 4.33 8.60
CA THR A 157 10.65 4.44 7.62
C THR A 157 11.91 5.04 8.24
N PHE A 158 11.77 6.10 9.03
CA PHE A 158 12.88 6.86 9.59
C PHE A 158 13.16 6.53 11.07
N HIS A 159 12.71 5.38 11.53
CA HIS A 159 13.02 4.92 12.89
C HIS A 159 14.54 4.84 13.10
N LYS A 160 15.00 5.18 14.30
CA LYS A 160 16.41 5.21 14.67
C LYS A 160 17.13 3.91 14.30
N ASN A 161 18.30 4.05 13.68
CA ASN A 161 19.18 2.94 13.27
C ASN A 161 18.68 2.08 12.11
N GLY A 162 17.62 2.45 11.38
CA GLY A 162 17.25 1.81 10.13
C GLY A 162 18.25 2.13 9.02
N LYS A 163 18.75 1.12 8.32
CA LYS A 163 19.58 1.28 7.12
C LYS A 163 18.69 1.41 5.91
N ILE A 164 18.62 2.60 5.33
CA ILE A 164 17.75 2.89 4.19
C ILE A 164 18.55 2.81 2.91
N TYR A 165 18.04 2.09 1.92
CA TYR A 165 18.49 2.14 0.54
C TYR A 165 17.48 2.94 -0.29
N GLU A 166 17.95 3.93 -1.02
CA GLU A 166 17.15 4.69 -1.98
C GLU A 166 17.37 4.14 -3.39
N SER A 167 16.31 3.61 -3.96
CA SER A 167 16.33 3.02 -5.30
C SER A 167 16.71 4.07 -6.35
N LYS A 168 17.53 3.66 -7.31
CA LYS A 168 17.86 4.46 -8.50
C LYS A 168 17.03 4.04 -9.72
N LEU A 169 16.11 3.10 -9.51
CA LEU A 169 15.23 2.58 -10.54
C LEU A 169 13.98 3.46 -10.69
N LYS A 170 13.18 3.17 -11.70
CA LYS A 170 11.89 3.84 -11.91
C LYS A 170 11.00 3.69 -10.67
N HIS A 171 10.17 4.71 -10.42
CA HIS A 171 9.21 4.70 -9.31
C HIS A 171 8.31 3.46 -9.36
N THR A 172 8.01 2.92 -8.18
CA THR A 172 7.28 1.66 -8.03
C THR A 172 5.81 1.84 -7.69
N MET A 173 5.39 3.05 -7.36
CA MET A 173 4.05 3.35 -6.88
C MET A 173 3.34 4.39 -7.74
N ILE A 174 2.04 4.19 -7.93
CA ILE A 174 1.07 5.15 -8.44
C ILE A 174 0.24 5.62 -7.25
N TYR A 175 0.43 6.87 -6.87
CA TYR A 175 -0.30 7.52 -5.78
C TYR A 175 -1.53 8.21 -6.32
N ARG A 176 -2.71 7.87 -5.80
CA ARG A 176 -3.99 8.40 -6.27
C ARG A 176 -4.56 9.44 -5.30
N TRP A 177 -4.87 10.63 -5.80
CA TRP A 177 -5.46 11.71 -5.05
C TRP A 177 -6.85 12.07 -5.58
N GLY A 178 -7.77 12.47 -4.70
CA GLY A 178 -9.10 12.95 -5.09
C GLY A 178 -10.10 11.86 -5.50
N MET A 179 -9.78 10.59 -5.20
CA MET A 179 -10.63 9.43 -5.52
C MET A 179 -11.60 9.06 -4.39
N GLY A 180 -11.89 9.98 -3.50
CA GLY A 180 -12.62 9.67 -2.29
C GLY A 180 -11.74 8.95 -1.26
N THR A 181 -10.45 9.16 -1.32
CA THR A 181 -9.45 8.57 -0.45
C THR A 181 -9.30 9.38 0.83
N LEU A 182 -9.04 8.69 1.93
CA LEU A 182 -8.80 9.30 3.24
C LEU A 182 -7.36 9.82 3.31
N HIS A 183 -7.07 10.96 2.68
CA HIS A 183 -5.75 11.58 2.74
C HIS A 183 -5.60 12.40 4.02
N ILE A 184 -5.55 11.72 5.16
CA ILE A 184 -5.38 12.39 6.46
C ILE A 184 -4.02 13.08 6.52
N SER A 185 -2.99 12.47 5.96
CA SER A 185 -1.62 13.01 5.94
C SER A 185 -1.44 14.28 5.09
N GLY A 186 -2.27 14.49 4.08
CA GLY A 186 -2.21 15.68 3.21
C GLY A 186 -2.69 16.99 3.85
N MET A 187 -3.29 16.93 5.04
CA MET A 187 -3.94 18.06 5.71
C MET A 187 -3.31 18.43 7.06
N GLY A 188 -2.07 17.99 7.32
CA GLY A 188 -1.38 18.28 8.58
C GLY A 188 -1.75 17.34 9.72
N HIS A 189 -1.21 17.61 10.90
CA HIS A 189 -1.24 16.68 12.04
C HIS A 189 -2.62 16.45 12.68
N GLN A 190 -3.66 17.16 12.25
CA GLN A 190 -5.02 16.90 12.72
C GLN A 190 -6.00 16.93 11.55
N PRO A 191 -6.72 15.82 11.27
CA PRO A 191 -7.80 15.86 10.33
C PRO A 191 -8.85 16.83 10.86
N ASN A 192 -9.20 17.86 10.09
CA ASN A 192 -10.31 18.70 10.43
C ASN A 192 -11.64 17.96 10.17
N GLN A 193 -12.73 18.44 10.76
CA GLN A 193 -14.04 17.81 10.64
C GLN A 193 -14.47 17.64 9.17
N VAL A 194 -14.07 18.56 8.28
CA VAL A 194 -14.39 18.50 6.84
C VAL A 194 -13.82 17.24 6.18
N ILE A 195 -12.62 16.80 6.58
CA ILE A 195 -12.01 15.57 6.05
C ILE A 195 -12.74 14.35 6.59
N LEU A 196 -13.07 14.33 7.87
CA LEU A 196 -13.86 13.26 8.48
C LEU A 196 -15.24 13.15 7.82
N ASP A 197 -15.90 14.27 7.59
CA ASP A 197 -17.20 14.31 6.90
C ASP A 197 -17.11 13.88 5.43
N GLN A 198 -15.99 14.12 4.77
CA GLN A 198 -15.73 13.63 3.41
C GLN A 198 -15.41 12.14 3.41
N ALA A 199 -14.69 11.67 4.42
CA ALA A 199 -14.38 10.26 4.59
C ALA A 199 -15.66 9.43 4.69
N ASP A 200 -16.60 9.83 5.51
CA ASP A 200 -17.89 9.15 5.67
C ASP A 200 -18.71 9.05 4.38
N LYS A 201 -18.52 9.99 3.44
CA LYS A 201 -19.20 9.99 2.14
C LYS A 201 -18.61 9.00 1.13
N VAL A 202 -17.38 8.58 1.31
CA VAL A 202 -16.67 7.70 0.36
C VAL A 202 -16.50 6.28 0.88
N LEU A 203 -16.78 6.06 2.16
CA LEU A 203 -16.77 4.73 2.73
C LEU A 203 -17.99 3.95 2.25
N ASP A 204 -17.77 2.71 1.87
CA ASP A 204 -18.83 1.80 1.48
C ASP A 204 -19.47 1.20 2.74
N ASN A 205 -20.78 1.40 2.86
CA ASN A 205 -21.59 0.88 3.97
C ASN A 205 -22.28 -0.45 3.64
N THR A 206 -21.88 -1.14 2.56
CA THR A 206 -22.31 -2.51 2.27
C THR A 206 -21.91 -3.43 3.41
N THR A 207 -22.80 -4.35 3.77
CA THR A 207 -22.58 -5.37 4.82
C THR A 207 -22.68 -6.77 4.24
N GLY A 208 -22.15 -7.76 4.95
CA GLY A 208 -22.14 -9.16 4.54
C GLY A 208 -20.93 -9.56 3.71
N GLU A 209 -21.12 -10.50 2.81
CA GLU A 209 -20.04 -11.00 1.95
C GLU A 209 -19.98 -10.22 0.64
N ILE A 210 -18.76 -9.79 0.26
CA ILE A 210 -18.50 -9.13 -1.02
C ILE A 210 -17.46 -9.96 -1.77
N GLU A 211 -17.85 -10.54 -2.90
CA GLU A 211 -16.92 -11.16 -3.83
C GLU A 211 -16.22 -10.07 -4.64
N LEU A 212 -14.90 -9.98 -4.48
CA LEU A 212 -14.09 -8.98 -5.17
C LEU A 212 -13.87 -9.38 -6.64
N ASN A 213 -13.91 -8.39 -7.51
CA ASN A 213 -13.65 -8.52 -8.94
C ASN A 213 -12.51 -7.58 -9.37
N PRO A 214 -11.23 -7.96 -9.16
CA PRO A 214 -10.09 -7.11 -9.48
C PRO A 214 -10.02 -6.74 -10.95
N HIS A 215 -10.04 -5.43 -11.23
CA HIS A 215 -9.89 -4.88 -12.58
C HIS A 215 -9.47 -3.39 -12.47
N PHE A 216 -8.81 -2.89 -13.51
CA PHE A 216 -8.57 -1.45 -13.62
C PHE A 216 -9.81 -0.74 -14.18
N LYS A 217 -10.16 0.39 -13.57
CA LYS A 217 -11.21 1.30 -14.04
C LYS A 217 -10.67 2.36 -15.01
N ASN A 218 -9.34 2.52 -15.06
CA ASN A 218 -8.65 3.52 -15.86
C ASN A 218 -7.36 2.96 -16.49
N ASP A 219 -6.85 3.67 -17.48
CA ASP A 219 -5.65 3.33 -18.25
C ASP A 219 -4.35 3.83 -17.62
N TYR A 220 -4.17 3.65 -16.29
CA TYR A 220 -3.04 4.17 -15.54
C TYR A 220 -1.68 3.91 -16.20
N TYR A 221 -1.45 2.68 -16.64
CA TYR A 221 -0.16 2.27 -17.21
C TYR A 221 0.11 2.93 -18.58
N GLU A 222 -0.93 3.11 -19.40
CA GLU A 222 -0.79 3.86 -20.64
C GLU A 222 -0.49 5.32 -20.39
N GLN A 223 -1.14 5.94 -19.41
CA GLN A 223 -0.88 7.32 -19.03
C GLN A 223 0.57 7.52 -18.59
N ILE A 224 1.11 6.62 -17.74
CA ILE A 224 2.52 6.67 -17.36
C ILE A 224 3.43 6.56 -18.58
N ASN A 225 3.21 5.57 -19.44
CA ASN A 225 4.05 5.34 -20.62
C ASN A 225 4.04 6.51 -21.62
N ARG A 226 2.92 7.23 -21.74
CA ARG A 226 2.81 8.42 -22.61
C ARG A 226 3.57 9.62 -22.04
N ASN A 227 3.69 9.72 -20.71
CA ASN A 227 4.23 10.91 -20.02
C ASN A 227 5.66 10.70 -19.47
N SER A 228 6.17 9.47 -19.43
CA SER A 228 7.54 9.13 -19.00
C SER A 228 8.54 9.18 -20.17
N LYS A 229 8.49 10.21 -21.01
CA LYS A 229 9.43 10.41 -22.13
C LYS A 229 10.45 11.49 -21.81
#